data_a7924877316b4c5354c8bed349a2ae3c
#
_entry.id   a7924877316b4c5354c8bed349a2ae3c
#
_cell.length_a   1.000
_cell.length_b   1.000
_cell.length_c   1.000
_cell.angle_alpha   90.00
_cell.angle_beta   90.00
_cell.angle_gamma   90.00
#
_symmetry.space_group_name_H-M   'P 1'
#
loop_
_entity.id
_entity.type
_entity.pdbx_description
1 polymer ?
#
loop_
_entity_poly.entity_id
_entity_poly.type
_entity_poly.pdbx_seq_one_letter_code
_entity_poly.pdbx_strand_id
1 'polypeptide(L)'
;MATIIVPMEMKMNLKREQEFVSQYHFDARNFEWENENGAPETKVDVNFQLLQHDQENQVTSLVVVLSFMIVFDRFVISGTISQVNHVEGRIVDQASDFNQEEVETLARPCLDMLNRLTYEVTEIA
;
A
#
# COMPACT_ATOMS: atom_id res chain seq x y z
N MET A 1 35.65 -9.74 -3.52
CA MET A 1 35.22 -8.97 -3.48
C MET A 1 33.91 -8.77 -3.10
N ALA A 2 33.63 -8.31 -2.37
CA ALA A 2 32.40 -8.16 -1.76
C ALA A 2 31.36 -7.49 -2.45
N THR A 3 31.57 -7.27 -3.49
CA THR A 3 30.71 -6.63 -4.25
C THR A 3 29.39 -7.08 -4.35
N ILE A 4 29.18 -8.21 -4.00
CA ILE A 4 28.04 -8.80 -4.23
C ILE A 4 26.88 -8.27 -3.64
N ILE A 5 26.91 -7.82 -2.51
CA ILE A 5 25.82 -7.45 -1.84
C ILE A 5 25.26 -6.24 -2.27
N VAL A 6 26.02 -5.48 -2.75
CA VAL A 6 25.66 -4.22 -3.12
C VAL A 6 24.46 -4.08 -4.00
N PRO A 7 24.26 -4.91 -4.95
CA PRO A 7 23.14 -4.75 -5.85
C PRO A 7 21.79 -4.66 -5.20
N MET A 8 21.63 -5.32 -4.13
CA MET A 8 20.34 -5.27 -3.50
C MET A 8 20.04 -3.93 -2.92
N GLU A 9 21.01 -3.34 -2.32
CA GLU A 9 20.81 -2.06 -1.71
C GLU A 9 20.68 -0.97 -2.72
N MET A 10 21.28 -1.16 -3.86
CA MET A 10 21.24 -0.15 -4.86
C MET A 10 20.03 -0.17 -5.72
N LYS A 11 19.19 -1.16 -5.58
CA LYS A 11 18.02 -1.26 -6.41
C LYS A 11 17.13 -0.06 -6.27
N MET A 12 16.97 0.43 -5.09
CA MET A 12 16.10 1.55 -4.88
C MET A 12 16.47 2.28 -3.61
N ASN A 13 16.67 3.57 -3.74
CA ASN A 13 16.98 4.42 -2.63
C ASN A 13 15.73 5.22 -2.30
N LEU A 14 15.10 4.92 -1.19
CA LEU A 14 13.83 5.49 -0.82
C LEU A 14 13.91 6.41 0.38
N LYS A 15 13.17 7.53 0.28
CA LYS A 15 12.93 8.37 1.42
C LYS A 15 11.43 8.34 1.63
N ARG A 16 10.97 7.79 2.74
CA ARG A 16 9.56 7.56 3.00
C ARG A 16 8.99 8.55 3.97
N GLU A 17 7.77 9.00 3.70
CA GLU A 17 7.02 9.79 4.67
C GLU A 17 6.19 8.85 5.52
N GLN A 18 5.50 9.37 6.50
CA GLN A 18 4.70 8.56 7.40
C GLN A 18 3.48 8.01 6.65
N GLU A 19 3.22 6.72 6.76
CA GLU A 19 2.01 6.15 6.23
C GLU A 19 0.82 6.62 7.07
N PHE A 20 -0.33 6.80 6.44
CA PHE A 20 -1.53 7.19 7.16
C PHE A 20 -2.78 6.56 6.59
N VAL A 21 -3.78 6.43 7.45
CA VAL A 21 -5.06 5.86 7.09
C VAL A 21 -5.97 7.01 6.70
N SER A 22 -6.27 7.16 5.42
CA SER A 22 -7.10 8.25 4.93
C SER A 22 -8.58 7.94 5.01
N GLN A 23 -8.96 6.68 4.99
CA GLN A 23 -10.33 6.23 5.15
C GLN A 23 -10.34 4.92 5.92
N TYR A 24 -11.29 4.78 6.83
CA TYR A 24 -11.45 3.54 7.57
C TYR A 24 -12.91 3.35 7.94
N HIS A 25 -13.46 2.18 7.60
CA HIS A 25 -14.83 1.82 7.88
C HIS A 25 -14.89 0.46 8.55
N PHE A 26 -15.71 0.38 9.58
CA PHE A 26 -15.99 -0.87 10.27
C PHE A 26 -17.50 -1.02 10.24
N ASP A 27 -18.01 -1.98 9.51
CA ASP A 27 -19.43 -2.16 9.30
C ASP A 27 -19.87 -3.57 9.68
N ALA A 28 -20.99 -3.68 10.39
CA ALA A 28 -21.57 -5.00 10.63
C ALA A 28 -22.10 -5.52 9.30
N ARG A 29 -21.99 -6.82 9.09
CA ARG A 29 -22.51 -7.43 7.87
C ARG A 29 -24.03 -7.42 7.91
N ASN A 30 -24.63 -7.17 6.75
CA ASN A 30 -26.07 -7.22 6.56
C ASN A 30 -26.40 -8.41 5.67
N PHE A 31 -26.67 -9.55 6.29
CA PHE A 31 -26.89 -10.80 5.55
C PHE A 31 -28.13 -10.78 4.67
N GLU A 32 -29.15 -10.02 5.04
CA GLU A 32 -30.35 -9.89 4.21
C GLU A 32 -30.00 -9.18 2.91
N TRP A 33 -29.27 -8.09 3.02
CA TRP A 33 -28.81 -7.33 1.86
C TRP A 33 -27.90 -8.19 0.98
N GLU A 34 -27.01 -8.97 1.61
CA GLU A 34 -26.06 -9.84 0.90
C GLU A 34 -26.77 -10.95 0.12
N ASN A 35 -27.87 -11.44 0.64
CA ASN A 35 -28.65 -12.48 -0.06
C ASN A 35 -29.22 -11.95 -1.37
N GLU A 36 -29.53 -10.67 -1.44
CA GLU A 36 -30.09 -10.06 -2.64
C GLU A 36 -29.01 -9.52 -3.58
N ASN A 37 -27.92 -9.01 -3.02
CA ASN A 37 -26.91 -8.28 -3.79
C ASN A 37 -25.55 -8.98 -3.87
N GLY A 38 -25.38 -10.08 -3.16
CA GLY A 38 -24.11 -10.81 -3.14
C GLY A 38 -23.28 -10.44 -1.91
N ALA A 39 -22.49 -11.39 -1.46
CA ALA A 39 -21.60 -11.20 -0.31
C ALA A 39 -20.36 -10.43 -0.71
N PRO A 40 -19.82 -9.61 0.19
CA PRO A 40 -18.58 -8.91 -0.10
C PRO A 40 -17.42 -9.90 -0.11
N GLU A 41 -16.37 -9.58 -0.84
CA GLU A 41 -15.19 -10.42 -0.92
C GLU A 41 -13.98 -9.64 -0.42
N THR A 42 -13.07 -10.35 0.21
CA THR A 42 -11.81 -9.76 0.66
C THR A 42 -10.98 -9.37 -0.54
N LYS A 43 -10.55 -8.11 -0.58
CA LYS A 43 -9.71 -7.56 -1.64
C LYS A 43 -8.68 -6.62 -1.07
N VAL A 44 -7.49 -6.67 -1.62
CA VAL A 44 -6.43 -5.70 -1.29
C VAL A 44 -5.79 -5.29 -2.61
N ASP A 45 -5.89 -4.00 -2.92
CA ASP A 45 -5.33 -3.45 -4.16
C ASP A 45 -4.30 -2.38 -3.83
N VAL A 46 -3.20 -2.38 -4.54
CA VAL A 46 -2.15 -1.37 -4.38
C VAL A 46 -1.99 -0.62 -5.69
N ASN A 47 -2.04 0.69 -5.61
CA ASN A 47 -1.84 1.56 -6.76
C ASN A 47 -0.76 2.59 -6.46
N PHE A 48 -0.07 3.03 -7.49
CA PHE A 48 0.94 4.06 -7.39
C PHE A 48 0.51 5.24 -8.25
N GLN A 49 0.63 6.45 -7.69
CA GLN A 49 0.35 7.67 -8.43
C GLN A 49 1.60 8.54 -8.39
N LEU A 50 2.12 8.87 -9.55
CA LEU A 50 3.28 9.75 -9.62
C LEU A 50 2.84 11.16 -9.31
N LEU A 51 3.56 11.82 -8.43
CA LEU A 51 3.24 13.18 -8.02
C LEU A 51 4.08 14.19 -8.78
N GLN A 52 5.38 13.99 -8.78
CA GLN A 52 6.28 14.92 -9.46
C GLN A 52 7.65 14.31 -9.69
N HIS A 53 8.39 14.89 -10.61
CA HIS A 53 9.77 14.56 -10.88
C HIS A 53 10.63 15.78 -10.55
N ASP A 54 11.77 15.54 -9.93
CA ASP A 54 12.79 16.54 -9.78
C ASP A 54 13.94 16.10 -10.67
N GLN A 55 13.98 16.60 -11.88
CA GLN A 55 14.96 16.21 -12.88
C GLN A 55 16.37 16.54 -12.45
N GLU A 56 16.53 17.68 -11.81
CA GLU A 56 17.83 18.16 -11.39
C GLU A 56 18.47 17.25 -10.36
N ASN A 57 17.71 16.82 -9.39
CA ASN A 57 18.20 15.95 -8.33
C ASN A 57 17.90 14.46 -8.56
N GLN A 58 17.28 14.13 -9.67
CA GLN A 58 16.93 12.74 -10.02
C GLN A 58 16.07 12.11 -8.94
N VAL A 59 14.97 12.76 -8.59
CA VAL A 59 14.04 12.25 -7.60
C VAL A 59 12.64 12.14 -8.19
N THR A 60 11.99 11.00 -7.97
CA THR A 60 10.59 10.81 -8.34
C THR A 60 9.78 10.68 -7.07
N SER A 61 8.77 11.54 -6.92
CA SER A 61 7.87 11.47 -5.78
C SER A 61 6.57 10.81 -6.21
N LEU A 62 6.11 9.86 -5.42
CA LEU A 62 4.88 9.13 -5.73
C LEU A 62 4.13 8.81 -4.45
N VAL A 63 2.83 8.58 -4.58
CA VAL A 63 2.04 8.09 -3.47
C VAL A 63 1.67 6.64 -3.72
N VAL A 64 1.86 5.82 -2.71
CA VAL A 64 1.40 4.43 -2.69
C VAL A 64 0.03 4.46 -2.03
N VAL A 65 -0.97 3.93 -2.70
CA VAL A 65 -2.34 3.89 -2.19
C VAL A 65 -2.78 2.44 -2.09
N LEU A 66 -3.06 1.99 -0.88
CA LEU A 66 -3.54 0.65 -0.65
C LEU A 66 -5.01 0.74 -0.27
N SER A 67 -5.87 0.15 -1.09
CA SER A 67 -7.31 0.08 -0.84
C SER A 67 -7.63 -1.34 -0.39
N PHE A 68 -8.41 -1.48 0.65
CA PHE A 68 -8.68 -2.80 1.21
C PHE A 68 -10.13 -2.98 1.61
N MET A 69 -10.58 -4.23 1.54
CA MET A 69 -11.83 -4.69 2.10
C MET A 69 -11.56 -6.08 2.64
N ILE A 70 -11.70 -6.27 3.94
CA ILE A 70 -11.46 -7.56 4.59
C ILE A 70 -12.74 -8.01 5.25
N VAL A 71 -13.21 -9.19 4.87
CA VAL A 71 -14.50 -9.72 5.30
C VAL A 71 -14.29 -10.75 6.41
N PHE A 72 -14.93 -10.49 7.54
CA PHE A 72 -14.95 -11.43 8.66
C PHE A 72 -16.37 -12.01 8.81
N ASP A 73 -16.57 -12.90 9.75
CA ASP A 73 -17.85 -13.56 9.92
C ASP A 73 -19.02 -12.61 10.14
N ARG A 74 -18.81 -11.57 10.92
CA ARG A 74 -19.90 -10.68 11.32
C ARG A 74 -19.71 -9.22 10.90
N PHE A 75 -18.54 -8.88 10.43
CA PHE A 75 -18.24 -7.49 10.07
C PHE A 75 -17.27 -7.42 8.90
N VAL A 76 -17.18 -6.24 8.32
CA VAL A 76 -16.26 -5.94 7.22
C VAL A 76 -15.48 -4.70 7.60
N ILE A 77 -14.18 -4.74 7.39
CA ILE A 77 -13.38 -3.52 7.49
C ILE A 77 -12.93 -3.14 6.10
N SER A 78 -12.95 -1.86 5.83
CA SER A 78 -12.53 -1.34 4.53
C SER A 78 -11.90 0.03 4.70
N GLY A 79 -11.12 0.43 3.73
CA GLY A 79 -10.51 1.75 3.79
C GLY A 79 -9.35 1.91 2.83
N THR A 80 -8.57 2.94 3.11
CA THR A 80 -7.43 3.32 2.27
C THR A 80 -6.27 3.75 3.16
N ILE A 81 -5.10 3.22 2.87
CA ILE A 81 -3.85 3.57 3.54
C ILE A 81 -2.92 4.13 2.47
N SER A 82 -2.28 5.25 2.75
CA SER A 82 -1.41 5.91 1.78
C SER A 82 -0.06 6.25 2.39
N GLN A 83 0.93 6.35 1.52
CA GLN A 83 2.25 6.80 1.92
C GLN A 83 2.93 7.47 0.75
N VAL A 84 3.52 8.62 1.00
CA VAL A 84 4.33 9.31 -0.01
C VAL A 84 5.75 8.78 0.08
N ASN A 85 6.30 8.45 -1.07
CA ASN A 85 7.67 7.97 -1.18
C ASN A 85 8.44 8.82 -2.19
N HIS A 86 9.70 9.04 -1.90
CA HIS A 86 10.60 9.74 -2.81
C HIS A 86 11.68 8.74 -3.24
N VAL A 87 11.69 8.41 -4.52
CA VAL A 87 12.68 7.49 -5.08
C VAL A 87 13.85 8.34 -5.55
N GLU A 88 14.97 8.19 -4.89
CA GLU A 88 16.17 8.96 -5.18
C GLU A 88 17.07 8.23 -6.16
N GLY A 89 17.72 9.00 -7.01
CA GLY A 89 18.69 8.44 -7.94
C GLY A 89 18.13 7.99 -9.27
N ARG A 90 16.83 8.17 -9.50
CA ARG A 90 16.26 7.82 -10.80
C ARG A 90 14.94 8.55 -11.04
N ILE A 91 14.62 8.71 -12.30
CA ILE A 91 13.34 9.28 -12.71
C ILE A 91 12.47 8.13 -13.22
N VAL A 92 11.27 8.04 -12.67
CA VAL A 92 10.29 7.01 -13.04
C VAL A 92 9.10 7.71 -13.67
N ASP A 93 8.77 7.34 -14.88
CA ASP A 93 7.67 7.98 -15.61
C ASP A 93 6.32 7.31 -15.40
N GLN A 94 6.32 6.03 -15.11
CA GLN A 94 5.08 5.29 -14.89
C GLN A 94 5.31 4.11 -13.94
N ALA A 95 4.24 3.66 -13.32
CA ALA A 95 4.34 2.59 -12.33
C ALA A 95 4.94 1.30 -12.90
N SER A 96 4.72 1.04 -14.17
CA SER A 96 5.27 -0.15 -14.82
C SER A 96 6.79 -0.13 -14.95
N ASP A 97 7.44 0.99 -14.67
CA ASP A 97 8.89 1.09 -14.70
C ASP A 97 9.52 0.42 -13.45
N PHE A 98 8.70 0.13 -12.43
CA PHE A 98 9.18 -0.60 -11.27
C PHE A 98 9.07 -2.11 -11.53
N ASN A 99 10.08 -2.85 -11.10
CA ASN A 99 10.01 -4.30 -11.19
C ASN A 99 9.23 -4.86 -9.99
N GLN A 100 8.98 -6.16 -9.98
CA GLN A 100 8.17 -6.80 -8.95
C GLN A 100 8.75 -6.58 -7.54
N GLU A 101 10.03 -6.69 -7.37
CA GLU A 101 10.68 -6.48 -6.09
C GLU A 101 10.52 -5.06 -5.59
N GLU A 102 10.61 -4.10 -6.48
CA GLU A 102 10.44 -2.70 -6.15
C GLU A 102 9.00 -2.38 -5.76
N VAL A 103 8.05 -2.98 -6.46
CA VAL A 103 6.63 -2.84 -6.14
C VAL A 103 6.37 -3.37 -4.72
N GLU A 104 6.91 -4.52 -4.40
CA GLU A 104 6.75 -5.10 -3.06
C GLU A 104 7.38 -4.23 -1.98
N THR A 105 8.55 -3.69 -2.26
CA THR A 105 9.25 -2.81 -1.32
C THR A 105 8.44 -1.54 -1.06
N LEU A 106 7.87 -0.95 -2.10
CA LEU A 106 7.07 0.25 -1.96
C LEU A 106 5.76 -0.02 -1.21
N ALA A 107 5.15 -1.16 -1.43
CA ALA A 107 3.88 -1.49 -0.81
C ALA A 107 3.99 -1.96 0.63
N ARG A 108 5.15 -2.43 1.04
CA ARG A 108 5.33 -3.08 2.35
C ARG A 108 4.87 -2.26 3.56
N PRO A 109 5.22 -0.99 3.71
CA PRO A 109 4.79 -0.23 4.88
C PRO A 109 3.27 -0.13 4.99
N CYS A 110 2.58 0.02 3.87
CA CYS A 110 1.12 0.08 3.87
C CYS A 110 0.51 -1.28 4.22
N LEU A 111 1.11 -2.36 3.73
CA LEU A 111 0.66 -3.72 4.08
C LEU A 111 0.88 -4.02 5.56
N ASP A 112 2.01 -3.59 6.10
CA ASP A 112 2.30 -3.77 7.52
C ASP A 112 1.32 -2.98 8.38
N MET A 113 0.98 -1.77 7.96
CA MET A 113 -0.02 -0.94 8.64
C MET A 113 -1.39 -1.63 8.61
N LEU A 114 -1.77 -2.18 7.46
CA LEU A 114 -3.03 -2.91 7.32
C LEU A 114 -3.07 -4.10 8.29
N ASN A 115 -2.00 -4.85 8.38
CA ASN A 115 -1.92 -6.00 9.28
C ASN A 115 -2.08 -5.58 10.73
N ARG A 116 -1.45 -4.47 11.12
CA ARG A 116 -1.57 -3.95 12.48
C ARG A 116 -2.97 -3.47 12.79
N LEU A 117 -3.58 -2.73 11.88
CA LEU A 117 -4.95 -2.27 12.05
C LEU A 117 -5.92 -3.44 12.19
N THR A 118 -5.76 -4.43 11.32
CA THR A 118 -6.62 -5.60 11.33
C THR A 118 -6.50 -6.34 12.66
N TYR A 119 -5.28 -6.52 13.14
CA TYR A 119 -5.04 -7.18 14.42
C TYR A 119 -5.69 -6.42 15.57
N GLU A 120 -5.47 -5.13 15.66
CA GLU A 120 -6.02 -4.32 16.74
C GLU A 120 -7.55 -4.27 16.75
N VAL A 121 -8.14 -4.12 15.58
CA VAL A 121 -9.59 -4.08 15.46
C VAL A 121 -10.22 -5.42 15.84
N THR A 122 -9.64 -6.52 15.40
CA THR A 122 -10.18 -7.84 15.72
C THR A 122 -10.01 -8.19 17.20
N GLU A 123 -9.01 -7.62 17.86
CA GLU A 123 -8.82 -7.82 19.29
C GLU A 123 -9.89 -7.09 20.09
N ILE A 124 -10.32 -5.94 19.61
CA ILE A 124 -11.33 -5.14 20.31
C ILE A 124 -12.74 -5.62 19.99
N ALA A 125 -12.96 -5.94 18.77
CA ALA A 125 -14.26 -6.40 18.30
C ALA A 125 -14.45 -7.89 18.52
#